data_3b2e9c0d00d22151d164cde9865f287b
#
_entry.id   3b2e9c0d00d22151d164cde9865f287b
#
_cell.length_a   1.000
_cell.length_b   1.000
_cell.length_c   1.000
_cell.angle_alpha   90.00
_cell.angle_beta   90.00
_cell.angle_gamma   90.00
#
_symmetry.space_group_name_H-M   'P 1'
#
loop_
_entity.id
_entity.type
_entity.pdbx_description
1 polymer ?
#
loop_
_entity_poly.entity_id
_entity_poly.type
_entity_poly.pdbx_seq_one_letter_code
_entity_poly.pdbx_strand_id
1 'polypeptide(L)'
;MTNRKVRDTVFCHFMSTEAHLLTLCNALNGTKYDESTDITINTLEGSFFSNIKNDISFLLNNLMVVLIEHQTTINPNMPLRFLSYVDELYTRYTSASHKEIYGCKLIKIPAPEFYVFYDGNDTSFEKQTLKLSDAFETQSDKLELTVHVYNLADGMNEELKRKCLPIGEYSVFSNAYKHFRQQKMKIDHAVDAAIKYCLENNVMVDYLKNNQKEVIDMIGFEWNEKEERETLIKIGEERGEAKGEARGLERGRLEGKIEAIKDLMGNLKWSPEKAMTALGIAPSEFSRYLTML
;
A
#
# COMPACT_ATOMS: atom_id res chain seq x y z
N MET A 1 11.68 15.42 -22.97
CA MET A 1 11.96 14.36 -21.99
C MET A 1 11.58 14.93 -20.63
N THR A 2 10.36 14.67 -20.18
CA THR A 2 9.86 15.13 -18.90
C THR A 2 10.49 14.29 -17.81
N ASN A 3 11.36 14.89 -17.00
CA ASN A 3 11.85 14.34 -15.76
C ASN A 3 10.63 13.92 -14.91
N ARG A 4 10.33 12.62 -14.85
CA ARG A 4 9.47 12.07 -13.82
C ARG A 4 10.27 12.17 -12.52
N LYS A 5 10.20 13.33 -11.86
CA LYS A 5 10.62 13.44 -10.47
C LYS A 5 9.85 12.39 -9.69
N VAL A 6 10.59 11.59 -8.95
CA VAL A 6 10.08 10.66 -7.94
C VAL A 6 9.05 11.44 -7.12
N ARG A 7 7.88 10.83 -6.92
CA ARG A 7 6.76 11.42 -6.18
C ARG A 7 7.06 11.26 -4.70
N ASP A 8 7.86 12.18 -4.17
CA ASP A 8 8.14 12.20 -2.75
C ASP A 8 6.94 12.79 -2.03
N THR A 9 6.39 12.04 -1.08
CA THR A 9 5.42 12.59 -0.12
C THR A 9 6.14 13.59 0.78
N VAL A 10 5.39 14.49 1.44
CA VAL A 10 5.97 15.39 2.44
C VAL A 10 6.71 14.61 3.52
N PHE A 11 6.19 13.43 3.89
CA PHE A 11 6.84 12.51 4.82
C PHE A 11 8.23 12.10 4.32
N CYS A 12 8.30 11.56 3.11
CA CYS A 12 9.56 11.07 2.53
C CYS A 12 10.58 12.21 2.38
N HIS A 13 10.14 13.36 1.86
CA HIS A 13 11.01 14.51 1.68
C HIS A 13 11.54 15.06 3.01
N PHE A 14 10.69 15.16 4.04
CA PHE A 14 11.08 15.61 5.36
C PHE A 14 11.97 14.60 6.09
N MET A 15 11.65 13.31 6.02
CA MET A 15 12.36 12.26 6.74
C MET A 15 13.69 11.85 6.11
N SER A 16 13.93 12.12 4.81
CA SER A 16 15.11 11.63 4.08
C SER A 16 16.42 12.37 4.39
N THR A 17 16.55 13.04 5.52
CA THR A 17 17.82 13.56 5.99
C THR A 17 18.52 12.55 6.89
N GLU A 18 19.87 12.46 6.83
CA GLU A 18 20.65 11.54 7.66
C GLU A 18 20.36 11.74 9.16
N ALA A 19 20.25 12.99 9.63
CA ALA A 19 19.94 13.31 11.01
C ALA A 19 18.55 12.79 11.45
N HIS A 20 17.52 12.93 10.60
CA HIS A 20 16.19 12.41 10.90
C HIS A 20 16.16 10.89 10.90
N LEU A 21 16.84 10.23 9.96
CA LEU A 21 16.95 8.79 9.89
C LEU A 21 17.70 8.19 11.08
N LEU A 22 18.79 8.83 11.54
CA LEU A 22 19.50 8.44 12.76
C LEU A 22 18.61 8.54 14.00
N THR A 23 17.91 9.68 14.15
CA THR A 23 16.97 9.90 15.25
C THR A 23 15.88 8.85 15.27
N LEU A 24 15.35 8.49 14.08
CA LEU A 24 14.34 7.46 13.93
C LEU A 24 14.86 6.07 14.32
N CYS A 25 16.04 5.66 13.84
CA CYS A 25 16.66 4.39 14.22
C CYS A 25 16.89 4.29 15.73
N ASN A 26 17.40 5.38 16.34
CA ASN A 26 17.60 5.44 17.78
C ASN A 26 16.29 5.25 18.56
N ALA A 27 15.20 5.88 18.09
CA ALA A 27 13.90 5.79 18.73
C ALA A 27 13.25 4.40 18.60
N LEU A 28 13.39 3.75 17.42
CA LEU A 28 12.81 2.45 17.13
C LEU A 28 13.56 1.32 17.84
N ASN A 29 14.90 1.35 17.83
CA ASN A 29 15.74 0.23 18.27
C ASN A 29 16.40 0.48 19.65
N GLY A 30 16.18 1.65 20.27
CA GLY A 30 16.80 2.00 21.55
C GLY A 30 18.31 2.17 21.45
N THR A 31 18.83 2.43 20.26
CA THR A 31 20.27 2.67 20.00
C THR A 31 20.68 4.11 20.32
N LYS A 32 21.96 4.40 20.19
CA LYS A 32 22.53 5.74 20.40
C LYS A 32 23.52 6.07 19.27
N TYR A 33 23.05 5.93 18.04
CA TYR A 33 23.81 6.36 16.87
C TYR A 33 23.93 7.89 16.88
N ASP A 34 25.06 8.37 16.42
CA ASP A 34 25.40 9.80 16.32
C ASP A 34 25.85 10.16 14.90
N GLU A 35 26.26 11.40 14.69
CA GLU A 35 26.67 11.93 13.39
C GLU A 35 27.92 11.22 12.79
N SER A 36 28.64 10.41 13.56
CA SER A 36 29.73 9.59 13.05
C SER A 36 29.27 8.28 12.42
N THR A 37 27.99 7.96 12.55
CA THR A 37 27.37 6.75 12.00
C THR A 37 27.17 6.89 10.51
N ASP A 38 27.72 5.96 9.73
CA ASP A 38 27.58 5.96 8.27
C ASP A 38 26.15 5.61 7.86
N ILE A 39 25.51 6.52 7.12
CA ILE A 39 24.21 6.30 6.47
C ILE A 39 24.36 6.44 4.96
N THR A 40 23.95 5.41 4.24
CA THR A 40 23.85 5.46 2.79
C THR A 40 22.41 5.28 2.35
N ILE A 41 21.77 6.34 1.85
CA ILE A 41 20.41 6.28 1.30
C ILE A 41 20.45 5.52 -0.03
N ASN A 42 19.62 4.48 -0.15
CA ASN A 42 19.57 3.59 -1.30
C ASN A 42 18.12 3.31 -1.76
N THR A 43 17.25 4.29 -1.60
CA THR A 43 15.84 4.23 -2.01
C THR A 43 15.66 3.74 -3.46
N LEU A 44 14.68 2.88 -3.67
CA LEU A 44 14.37 2.30 -4.99
C LEU A 44 13.47 3.28 -5.77
N GLU A 45 14.04 3.91 -6.78
CA GLU A 45 13.31 4.89 -7.61
C GLU A 45 12.52 4.26 -8.77
N GLY A 46 12.63 2.94 -8.94
CA GLY A 46 12.17 2.23 -10.11
C GLY A 46 13.06 2.48 -11.33
N SER A 47 13.30 1.47 -12.13
CA SER A 47 14.08 1.56 -13.36
C SER A 47 13.24 1.18 -14.58
N PHE A 48 13.79 1.35 -15.77
CA PHE A 48 13.13 0.94 -17.01
C PHE A 48 12.78 -0.56 -17.03
N PHE A 49 13.52 -1.37 -16.27
CA PHE A 49 13.37 -2.82 -16.16
C PHE A 49 12.68 -3.29 -14.86
N SER A 50 12.50 -2.40 -13.88
CA SER A 50 11.86 -2.71 -12.61
C SER A 50 10.94 -1.57 -12.20
N ASN A 51 9.65 -1.87 -12.03
CA ASN A 51 8.67 -0.93 -11.48
C ASN A 51 8.67 -0.92 -9.93
N ILE A 52 9.67 -1.55 -9.31
CA ILE A 52 9.79 -1.65 -7.86
C ILE A 52 10.26 -0.30 -7.32
N LYS A 53 9.46 0.27 -6.45
CA LYS A 53 9.71 1.54 -5.73
C LYS A 53 9.35 1.38 -4.29
N ASN A 54 10.16 1.95 -3.42
CA ASN A 54 9.82 2.11 -2.01
C ASN A 54 9.97 3.57 -1.60
N ASP A 55 9.38 3.95 -0.48
CA ASP A 55 9.39 5.34 -0.02
C ASP A 55 10.79 5.76 0.46
N ILE A 56 11.31 5.08 1.45
CA ILE A 56 12.67 5.35 1.98
C ILE A 56 13.37 4.01 2.23
N SER A 57 14.62 3.88 1.80
CA SER A 57 15.52 2.85 2.27
C SER A 57 16.94 3.36 2.41
N PHE A 58 17.67 2.82 3.37
CA PHE A 58 19.06 3.20 3.64
C PHE A 58 19.84 2.09 4.32
N LEU A 59 21.15 2.12 4.16
CA LEU A 59 22.10 1.29 4.89
C LEU A 59 22.62 2.06 6.10
N LEU A 60 22.70 1.39 7.24
CA LEU A 60 23.26 1.90 8.46
C LEU A 60 24.53 1.12 8.80
N ASN A 61 25.70 1.78 8.80
CA ASN A 61 27.02 1.17 9.02
C ASN A 61 27.31 -0.08 8.16
N ASN A 62 26.66 -0.23 7.01
CA ASN A 62 26.70 -1.44 6.19
C ASN A 62 26.29 -2.74 6.93
N LEU A 63 25.64 -2.64 8.08
CA LEU A 63 25.21 -3.76 8.93
C LEU A 63 23.71 -3.98 8.91
N MET A 64 22.94 -2.94 8.65
CA MET A 64 21.47 -2.96 8.64
C MET A 64 20.96 -2.22 7.41
N VAL A 65 19.96 -2.79 6.73
CA VAL A 65 19.16 -2.10 5.73
C VAL A 65 17.79 -1.82 6.31
N VAL A 66 17.43 -0.53 6.37
CA VAL A 66 16.12 -0.11 6.90
C VAL A 66 15.24 0.28 5.73
N LEU A 67 14.03 -0.28 5.69
CA LEU A 67 13.02 0.00 4.68
C LEU A 67 11.79 0.59 5.37
N ILE A 68 11.35 1.74 4.88
CA ILE A 68 10.24 2.51 5.43
C ILE A 68 9.22 2.77 4.33
N GLU A 69 7.94 2.60 4.66
CA GLU A 69 6.80 3.01 3.84
C GLU A 69 5.87 3.92 4.65
N HIS A 70 5.34 4.94 4.00
CA HIS A 70 4.34 5.84 4.56
C HIS A 70 2.98 5.58 3.88
N GLN A 71 1.94 5.32 4.66
CA GLN A 71 0.65 4.90 4.11
C GLN A 71 -0.53 5.54 4.82
N THR A 72 -1.52 5.98 4.06
CA THR A 72 -2.81 6.46 4.59
C THR A 72 -3.88 5.36 4.69
N THR A 73 -3.60 4.17 4.15
CA THR A 73 -4.47 2.98 4.21
C THR A 73 -3.59 1.77 4.51
N ILE A 74 -4.01 0.93 5.44
CA ILE A 74 -3.27 -0.30 5.76
C ILE A 74 -3.36 -1.26 4.58
N ASN A 75 -2.20 -1.68 4.10
CA ASN A 75 -2.10 -2.71 3.08
C ASN A 75 -1.60 -4.03 3.71
N PRO A 76 -2.43 -5.08 3.80
CA PRO A 76 -2.02 -6.35 4.39
C PRO A 76 -0.93 -7.06 3.59
N ASN A 77 -0.71 -6.68 2.32
CA ASN A 77 0.33 -7.25 1.46
C ASN A 77 1.70 -6.57 1.62
N MET A 78 1.90 -5.72 2.63
CA MET A 78 3.19 -5.07 2.86
C MET A 78 4.35 -6.06 3.02
N PRO A 79 4.20 -7.22 3.71
CA PRO A 79 5.29 -8.18 3.76
C PRO A 79 5.73 -8.70 2.38
N LEU A 80 4.80 -8.94 1.44
CA LEU A 80 5.14 -9.31 0.05
C LEU A 80 5.84 -8.18 -0.71
N ARG A 81 5.43 -6.93 -0.50
CA ARG A 81 6.08 -5.78 -1.11
C ARG A 81 7.51 -5.62 -0.59
N PHE A 82 7.71 -5.69 0.71
CA PHE A 82 9.04 -5.60 1.32
C PHE A 82 9.95 -6.76 0.92
N LEU A 83 9.43 -7.96 0.71
CA LEU A 83 10.20 -9.08 0.16
C LEU A 83 10.79 -8.72 -1.21
N SER A 84 10.00 -8.11 -2.09
CA SER A 84 10.46 -7.65 -3.40
C SER A 84 11.48 -6.51 -3.29
N TYR A 85 11.30 -5.59 -2.33
CA TYR A 85 12.23 -4.48 -2.14
C TYR A 85 13.59 -4.95 -1.62
N VAL A 86 13.60 -5.84 -0.63
CA VAL A 86 14.85 -6.35 -0.06
C VAL A 86 15.62 -7.22 -1.04
N ASP A 87 14.94 -7.98 -1.89
CA ASP A 87 15.57 -8.74 -2.98
C ASP A 87 16.31 -7.81 -3.94
N GLU A 88 15.67 -6.76 -4.41
CA GLU A 88 16.29 -5.75 -5.28
C GLU A 88 17.48 -5.05 -4.60
N LEU A 89 17.33 -4.66 -3.32
CA LEU A 89 18.40 -4.01 -2.57
C LEU A 89 19.61 -4.96 -2.37
N TYR A 90 19.39 -6.22 -2.04
CA TYR A 90 20.47 -7.20 -1.90
C TYR A 90 21.13 -7.54 -3.24
N THR A 91 20.37 -7.57 -4.31
CA THR A 91 20.92 -7.73 -5.67
C THR A 91 21.86 -6.57 -6.01
N ARG A 92 21.44 -5.32 -5.74
CA ARG A 92 22.31 -4.14 -5.93
C ARG A 92 23.52 -4.16 -5.00
N TYR A 93 23.34 -4.50 -3.73
CA TYR A 93 24.40 -4.56 -2.74
C TYR A 93 25.49 -5.60 -3.11
N THR A 94 25.10 -6.80 -3.53
CA THR A 94 26.03 -7.85 -3.93
C THR A 94 26.75 -7.50 -5.23
N SER A 95 26.04 -6.93 -6.21
CA SER A 95 26.63 -6.49 -7.48
C SER A 95 27.63 -5.36 -7.28
N ALA A 96 27.29 -4.34 -6.52
CA ALA A 96 28.18 -3.22 -6.23
C ALA A 96 29.42 -3.62 -5.43
N SER A 97 29.32 -4.65 -4.60
CA SER A 97 30.42 -5.17 -3.78
C SER A 97 31.25 -6.25 -4.48
N HIS A 98 30.99 -6.52 -5.77
CA HIS A 98 31.62 -7.63 -6.53
C HIS A 98 31.52 -8.99 -5.82
N LYS A 99 30.44 -9.22 -5.08
CA LYS A 99 30.22 -10.47 -4.34
C LYS A 99 29.51 -11.49 -5.24
N GLU A 100 30.15 -12.61 -5.49
CA GLU A 100 29.58 -13.68 -6.32
C GLU A 100 28.70 -14.61 -5.47
N ILE A 101 27.39 -14.48 -5.60
CA ILE A 101 26.42 -15.32 -4.88
C ILE A 101 26.49 -16.80 -5.26
N TYR A 102 27.08 -17.13 -6.41
CA TYR A 102 27.32 -18.50 -6.88
C TYR A 102 28.70 -19.05 -6.48
N GLY A 103 29.49 -18.25 -5.74
CA GLY A 103 30.79 -18.66 -5.24
C GLY A 103 30.71 -19.58 -4.02
N CYS A 104 31.84 -20.15 -3.61
CA CYS A 104 31.90 -21.05 -2.46
C CYS A 104 32.03 -20.37 -1.08
N LYS A 105 32.12 -19.03 -1.04
CA LYS A 105 32.28 -18.28 0.22
C LYS A 105 30.96 -17.73 0.69
N LEU A 106 30.65 -17.89 1.98
CA LEU A 106 29.47 -17.26 2.58
C LEU A 106 29.58 -15.73 2.48
N ILE A 107 28.60 -15.11 1.82
CA ILE A 107 28.46 -13.67 1.73
C ILE A 107 27.70 -13.15 2.96
N LYS A 108 28.28 -12.19 3.66
CA LYS A 108 27.57 -11.45 4.71
C LYS A 108 26.82 -10.27 4.08
N ILE A 109 25.56 -10.15 4.40
CA ILE A 109 24.66 -9.08 3.95
C ILE A 109 24.10 -8.33 5.17
N PRO A 110 23.70 -7.05 5.02
CA PRO A 110 23.05 -6.28 6.09
C PRO A 110 21.74 -6.94 6.53
N ALA A 111 21.44 -6.91 7.83
CA ALA A 111 20.15 -7.39 8.34
C ALA A 111 19.03 -6.41 7.93
N PRO A 112 17.86 -6.88 7.49
CA PRO A 112 16.77 -6.01 7.07
C PRO A 112 15.84 -5.66 8.24
N GLU A 113 15.32 -4.42 8.25
CA GLU A 113 14.29 -3.92 9.16
C GLU A 113 13.17 -3.28 8.34
N PHE A 114 11.90 -3.55 8.70
CA PHE A 114 10.74 -3.18 7.91
C PHE A 114 9.73 -2.39 8.74
N TYR A 115 9.46 -1.16 8.33
CA TYR A 115 8.59 -0.24 9.04
C TYR A 115 7.55 0.39 8.12
N VAL A 116 6.32 0.49 8.61
CA VAL A 116 5.24 1.25 7.98
C VAL A 116 4.78 2.32 8.96
N PHE A 117 4.75 3.57 8.53
CA PHE A 117 4.13 4.66 9.25
C PHE A 117 2.75 4.91 8.65
N TYR A 118 1.73 4.52 9.40
CA TYR A 118 0.35 4.71 9.01
C TYR A 118 -0.14 6.10 9.45
N ASP A 119 -0.60 6.86 8.47
CA ASP A 119 -1.07 8.23 8.64
C ASP A 119 -2.52 8.40 8.14
N GLY A 120 -3.35 7.38 8.35
CA GLY A 120 -4.79 7.40 8.03
C GLY A 120 -5.67 7.93 9.16
N ASN A 121 -6.96 7.61 9.06
CA ASN A 121 -7.98 8.04 10.03
C ASN A 121 -8.41 6.93 11.01
N ASP A 122 -7.90 5.71 10.86
CA ASP A 122 -8.21 4.62 11.78
C ASP A 122 -7.39 4.77 13.05
N THR A 123 -8.07 4.92 14.17
CA THR A 123 -7.47 5.03 15.51
C THR A 123 -7.71 3.79 16.37
N SER A 124 -8.15 2.68 15.77
CA SER A 124 -8.44 1.43 16.48
C SER A 124 -7.19 0.69 16.97
N PHE A 125 -6.00 1.06 16.48
CA PHE A 125 -4.72 0.46 16.85
C PHE A 125 -3.65 1.55 16.99
N GLU A 126 -2.73 1.32 17.90
CA GLU A 126 -1.52 2.15 18.08
C GLU A 126 -0.33 1.55 17.31
N LYS A 127 -0.13 0.24 17.45
CA LYS A 127 0.92 -0.53 16.78
C LYS A 127 0.37 -1.85 16.28
N GLN A 128 0.79 -2.27 15.09
CA GLN A 128 0.42 -3.55 14.49
C GLN A 128 1.64 -4.25 13.91
N THR A 129 1.59 -5.56 13.81
CA THR A 129 2.60 -6.38 13.15
C THR A 129 1.95 -7.16 12.02
N LEU A 130 2.54 -7.09 10.82
CA LEU A 130 2.15 -7.88 9.65
C LEU A 130 3.23 -8.91 9.38
N LYS A 131 2.84 -10.15 9.06
CA LYS A 131 3.75 -11.26 8.81
C LYS A 131 3.59 -11.80 7.40
N LEU A 132 4.70 -12.19 6.78
CA LEU A 132 4.67 -12.81 5.46
C LEU A 132 3.95 -14.17 5.50
N SER A 133 4.12 -14.91 6.60
CA SER A 133 3.46 -16.21 6.80
C SER A 133 1.94 -16.15 6.78
N ASP A 134 1.33 -14.98 7.06
CA ASP A 134 -0.13 -14.79 6.99
C ASP A 134 -0.66 -14.83 5.54
N ALA A 135 0.23 -14.66 4.55
CA ALA A 135 -0.11 -14.72 3.12
C ALA A 135 0.03 -16.13 2.52
N PHE A 136 0.53 -17.11 3.26
CA PHE A 136 0.72 -18.47 2.75
C PHE A 136 -0.60 -19.27 2.78
N GLU A 137 -0.91 -19.95 1.69
CA GLU A 137 -2.08 -20.86 1.62
C GLU A 137 -1.98 -22.03 2.62
N THR A 138 -0.76 -22.43 2.97
CA THR A 138 -0.46 -23.45 3.98
C THR A 138 0.55 -22.91 4.99
N GLN A 139 0.36 -23.24 6.26
CA GLN A 139 1.30 -22.79 7.31
C GLN A 139 2.73 -23.23 7.02
N SER A 140 3.67 -22.29 7.10
CA SER A 140 5.10 -22.54 6.93
C SER A 140 5.90 -21.53 7.75
N ASP A 141 6.96 -22.01 8.39
CA ASP A 141 7.96 -21.23 9.13
C ASP A 141 9.30 -21.08 8.36
N LYS A 142 9.33 -21.51 7.09
CA LYS A 142 10.57 -21.58 6.30
C LYS A 142 11.00 -20.23 5.74
N LEU A 143 10.07 -19.30 5.59
CA LEU A 143 10.34 -17.94 5.19
C LEU A 143 9.45 -16.99 5.97
N GLU A 144 10.03 -16.12 6.79
CA GLU A 144 9.30 -15.11 7.55
C GLU A 144 9.89 -13.72 7.31
N LEU A 145 9.01 -12.74 7.15
CA LEU A 145 9.31 -11.33 7.11
C LEU A 145 8.26 -10.61 7.97
N THR A 146 8.72 -9.86 8.94
CA THR A 146 7.87 -9.17 9.91
C THR A 146 7.93 -7.66 9.69
N VAL A 147 6.78 -7.04 9.49
CA VAL A 147 6.64 -5.59 9.27
C VAL A 147 6.01 -4.96 10.51
N HIS A 148 6.64 -3.90 11.03
CA HIS A 148 6.11 -3.12 12.13
C HIS A 148 5.36 -1.89 11.61
N VAL A 149 4.08 -1.80 11.94
CA VAL A 149 3.21 -0.68 11.57
C VAL A 149 3.01 0.23 12.78
N TYR A 150 3.34 1.50 12.66
CA TYR A 150 3.15 2.53 13.68
C TYR A 150 2.11 3.54 13.22
N ASN A 151 1.06 3.76 14.03
CA ASN A 151 0.02 4.74 13.74
C ASN A 151 0.45 6.14 14.18
N LEU A 152 0.42 7.11 13.27
CA LEU A 152 0.81 8.50 13.51
C LEU A 152 -0.39 9.43 13.84
N ALA A 153 -1.61 8.90 13.92
CA ALA A 153 -2.78 9.68 14.31
C ALA A 153 -2.58 10.35 15.68
N ASP A 154 -3.38 11.37 15.95
CA ASP A 154 -3.33 12.09 17.22
C ASP A 154 -3.59 11.14 18.40
N GLY A 155 -2.80 11.28 19.46
CA GLY A 155 -2.85 10.40 20.63
C GLY A 155 -2.21 9.02 20.47
N MET A 156 -1.71 8.65 19.25
CA MET A 156 -1.09 7.34 18.99
C MET A 156 0.44 7.44 19.00
N ASN A 157 1.12 6.40 19.51
CA ASN A 157 2.58 6.28 19.57
C ASN A 157 3.30 7.52 20.14
N GLU A 158 2.75 8.13 21.17
CA GLU A 158 3.29 9.36 21.78
C GLU A 158 4.71 9.18 22.33
N GLU A 159 5.05 7.98 22.78
CA GLU A 159 6.42 7.68 23.20
C GLU A 159 7.41 7.73 22.02
N LEU A 160 7.04 7.16 20.87
CA LEU A 160 7.85 7.22 19.65
C LEU A 160 7.99 8.66 19.15
N LYS A 161 6.89 9.42 19.10
CA LYS A 161 6.88 10.84 18.68
C LYS A 161 7.76 11.70 19.56
N ARG A 162 7.78 11.43 20.87
CA ARG A 162 8.65 12.13 21.82
C ARG A 162 10.12 11.75 21.66
N LYS A 163 10.43 10.46 21.38
CA LYS A 163 11.80 9.96 21.18
C LYS A 163 12.36 10.35 19.81
N CYS A 164 11.50 10.43 18.79
CA CYS A 164 11.85 10.84 17.44
C CYS A 164 11.15 12.15 17.10
N LEU A 165 11.81 13.27 17.41
CA LEU A 165 11.24 14.60 17.18
C LEU A 165 10.75 14.80 15.74
N PRO A 166 11.46 14.38 14.67
CA PRO A 166 10.97 14.51 13.30
C PRO A 166 9.63 13.78 13.06
N ILE A 167 9.44 12.59 13.60
CA ILE A 167 8.15 11.87 13.50
C ILE A 167 7.05 12.63 14.27
N GLY A 168 7.37 13.17 15.44
CA GLY A 168 6.44 13.99 16.21
C GLY A 168 6.02 15.25 15.45
N GLU A 169 6.97 15.99 14.90
CA GLU A 169 6.71 17.21 14.12
C GLU A 169 5.88 16.91 12.86
N TYR A 170 6.25 15.87 12.10
CA TYR A 170 5.45 15.45 10.95
C TYR A 170 4.01 15.06 11.35
N SER A 171 3.84 14.34 12.46
CA SER A 171 2.52 13.96 12.96
C SER A 171 1.66 15.19 13.29
N VAL A 172 2.24 16.25 13.88
CA VAL A 172 1.52 17.51 14.15
C VAL A 172 1.08 18.16 12.84
N PHE A 173 1.96 18.25 11.85
CA PHE A 173 1.65 18.82 10.53
C PHE A 173 0.52 18.03 9.83
N SER A 174 0.63 16.70 9.76
CA SER A 174 -0.37 15.84 9.11
C SER A 174 -1.73 15.93 9.81
N ASN A 175 -1.76 15.87 11.14
CA ASN A 175 -3.01 15.97 11.90
C ASN A 175 -3.65 17.37 11.78
N ALA A 176 -2.87 18.44 11.73
CA ALA A 176 -3.38 19.78 11.46
C ALA A 176 -4.01 19.86 10.06
N TYR A 177 -3.33 19.34 9.03
CA TYR A 177 -3.88 19.27 7.68
C TYR A 177 -5.20 18.48 7.63
N LYS A 178 -5.24 17.27 8.22
CA LYS A 178 -6.46 16.45 8.30
C LYS A 178 -7.60 17.20 8.99
N HIS A 179 -7.31 17.89 10.10
CA HIS A 179 -8.29 18.68 10.81
C HIS A 179 -8.94 19.77 9.92
N PHE A 180 -8.14 20.54 9.19
CA PHE A 180 -8.66 21.55 8.26
C PHE A 180 -9.43 20.94 7.09
N ARG A 181 -9.01 19.76 6.60
CA ARG A 181 -9.76 19.03 5.56
C ARG A 181 -11.12 18.53 6.07
N GLN A 182 -11.23 18.07 7.31
CA GLN A 182 -12.50 17.68 7.93
C GLN A 182 -13.49 18.86 8.02
N GLN A 183 -13.00 20.08 8.14
CA GLN A 183 -13.80 21.32 8.06
C GLN A 183 -14.23 21.69 6.63
N LYS A 184 -14.04 20.77 5.66
CA LYS A 184 -14.35 20.97 4.22
C LYS A 184 -13.56 22.10 3.56
N MET A 185 -12.43 22.49 4.12
CA MET A 185 -11.53 23.46 3.51
C MET A 185 -10.95 22.89 2.21
N LYS A 186 -10.78 23.69 1.18
CA LYS A 186 -10.10 23.26 -0.06
C LYS A 186 -8.66 22.84 0.24
N ILE A 187 -8.08 21.96 -0.57
CA ILE A 187 -6.75 21.38 -0.37
C ILE A 187 -5.71 22.47 -0.13
N ASP A 188 -5.56 23.43 -1.06
CA ASP A 188 -4.56 24.49 -1.00
C ASP A 188 -4.69 25.32 0.29
N HIS A 189 -5.92 25.68 0.65
CA HIS A 189 -6.21 26.43 1.89
C HIS A 189 -5.94 25.61 3.15
N ALA A 190 -6.21 24.30 3.12
CA ALA A 190 -5.95 23.42 4.26
C ALA A 190 -4.45 23.21 4.49
N VAL A 191 -3.67 23.11 3.39
CA VAL A 191 -2.20 23.03 3.45
C VAL A 191 -1.62 24.34 4.02
N ASP A 192 -2.04 25.50 3.49
CA ASP A 192 -1.60 26.79 3.98
C ASP A 192 -1.93 26.99 5.45
N ALA A 193 -3.14 26.59 5.88
CA ALA A 193 -3.55 26.64 7.27
C ALA A 193 -2.71 25.72 8.18
N ALA A 194 -2.39 24.51 7.70
CA ALA A 194 -1.53 23.57 8.42
C ALA A 194 -0.09 24.10 8.54
N ILE A 195 0.46 24.64 7.46
CA ILE A 195 1.79 25.28 7.48
C ILE A 195 1.81 26.43 8.47
N LYS A 196 0.82 27.34 8.42
CA LYS A 196 0.71 28.44 9.33
C LYS A 196 0.62 27.99 10.79
N TYR A 197 -0.23 27.00 11.08
CA TYR A 197 -0.35 26.40 12.40
C TYR A 197 1.00 25.85 12.90
N CYS A 198 1.72 25.11 12.07
CA CYS A 198 3.02 24.56 12.43
C CYS A 198 4.06 25.66 12.71
N LEU A 199 4.13 26.71 11.88
CA LEU A 199 5.04 27.83 12.08
C LEU A 199 4.72 28.59 13.39
N GLU A 200 3.47 28.82 13.71
CA GLU A 200 3.01 29.47 14.96
C GLU A 200 3.33 28.64 16.21
N ASN A 201 3.41 27.30 16.07
CA ASN A 201 3.74 26.38 17.16
C ASN A 201 5.19 25.86 17.15
N ASN A 202 6.06 26.46 16.35
CA ASN A 202 7.49 26.09 16.22
C ASN A 202 7.70 24.62 15.78
N VAL A 203 6.87 24.11 14.88
CA VAL A 203 6.93 22.74 14.33
C VAL A 203 7.45 22.78 12.89
N MET A 204 8.43 21.95 12.54
CA MET A 204 9.05 21.86 11.20
C MET A 204 9.47 23.21 10.60
N VAL A 205 9.84 24.20 11.43
CA VAL A 205 9.97 25.62 11.02
C VAL A 205 10.91 25.80 9.84
N ASP A 206 12.14 25.31 9.95
CA ASP A 206 13.16 25.48 8.91
C ASP A 206 12.77 24.76 7.63
N TYR A 207 12.20 23.56 7.74
CA TYR A 207 11.73 22.79 6.61
C TYR A 207 10.58 23.52 5.87
N LEU A 208 9.55 23.93 6.58
CA LEU A 208 8.38 24.56 5.98
C LEU A 208 8.67 25.93 5.38
N LYS A 209 9.55 26.73 6.00
CA LYS A 209 10.00 28.02 5.43
C LYS A 209 10.76 27.85 4.11
N ASN A 210 11.59 26.83 4.03
CA ASN A 210 12.44 26.61 2.86
C ASN A 210 11.73 25.85 1.71
N ASN A 211 10.68 25.08 2.02
CA ASN A 211 10.05 24.16 1.07
C ASN A 211 8.52 24.36 0.97
N GLN A 212 7.99 25.55 1.32
CA GLN A 212 6.54 25.78 1.35
C GLN A 212 5.84 25.43 0.03
N LYS A 213 6.42 25.86 -1.09
CA LYS A 213 5.86 25.61 -2.41
C LYS A 213 5.87 24.14 -2.77
N GLU A 214 6.97 23.44 -2.49
CA GLU A 214 7.13 22.01 -2.71
C GLU A 214 6.13 21.21 -1.88
N VAL A 215 5.88 21.60 -0.64
CA VAL A 215 4.88 20.97 0.25
C VAL A 215 3.47 21.11 -0.32
N ILE A 216 3.10 22.29 -0.82
CA ILE A 216 1.80 22.53 -1.46
C ILE A 216 1.66 21.66 -2.72
N ASP A 217 2.68 21.64 -3.56
CA ASP A 217 2.68 20.88 -4.81
C ASP A 217 2.61 19.36 -4.55
N MET A 218 3.35 18.84 -3.55
CA MET A 218 3.33 17.42 -3.17
C MET A 218 1.94 16.99 -2.67
N ILE A 219 1.34 17.73 -1.74
CA ILE A 219 0.02 17.37 -1.19
C ILE A 219 -1.07 17.49 -2.25
N GLY A 220 -1.04 18.52 -3.08
CA GLY A 220 -1.99 18.67 -4.18
C GLY A 220 -1.92 17.51 -5.16
N PHE A 221 -0.71 17.01 -5.42
CA PHE A 221 -0.49 15.85 -6.27
C PHE A 221 -0.97 14.53 -5.65
N GLU A 222 -0.62 14.23 -4.40
CA GLU A 222 -1.05 13.02 -3.67
C GLU A 222 -2.57 12.91 -3.60
N TRP A 223 -3.24 14.05 -3.38
CA TRP A 223 -4.70 14.07 -3.28
C TRP A 223 -5.36 13.77 -4.63
N ASN A 224 -4.88 14.38 -5.71
CA ASN A 224 -5.42 14.15 -7.05
C ASN A 224 -5.26 12.67 -7.46
N GLU A 225 -4.14 12.05 -7.16
CA GLU A 225 -3.90 10.63 -7.46
C GLU A 225 -4.80 9.71 -6.62
N LYS A 226 -5.00 10.05 -5.35
CA LYS A 226 -5.89 9.29 -4.46
C LYS A 226 -7.34 9.37 -4.93
N GLU A 227 -7.83 10.57 -5.25
CA GLU A 227 -9.19 10.80 -5.74
C GLU A 227 -9.42 10.10 -7.09
N GLU A 228 -8.45 10.14 -8.00
CA GLU A 228 -8.49 9.42 -9.27
C GLU A 228 -8.55 7.90 -9.04
N ARG A 229 -7.72 7.37 -8.13
CA ARG A 229 -7.71 5.95 -7.79
C ARG A 229 -9.03 5.49 -7.16
N GLU A 230 -9.57 6.25 -6.20
CA GLU A 230 -10.86 5.97 -5.57
C GLU A 230 -11.99 5.98 -6.61
N THR A 231 -11.97 6.92 -7.54
CA THR A 231 -12.93 7.01 -8.66
C THR A 231 -12.82 5.78 -9.57
N LEU A 232 -11.60 5.36 -9.93
CA LEU A 232 -11.38 4.17 -10.75
C LEU A 232 -11.82 2.88 -10.06
N ILE A 233 -11.59 2.74 -8.75
CA ILE A 233 -12.05 1.61 -7.94
C ILE A 233 -13.58 1.58 -7.96
N LYS A 234 -14.24 2.69 -7.68
CA LYS A 234 -15.70 2.80 -7.67
C LYS A 234 -16.32 2.44 -9.03
N ILE A 235 -15.75 2.95 -10.12
CA ILE A 235 -16.17 2.59 -11.49
C ILE A 235 -15.95 1.08 -11.74
N GLY A 236 -14.86 0.50 -11.21
CA GLY A 236 -14.57 -0.94 -11.30
C GLY A 236 -15.60 -1.78 -10.56
N GLU A 237 -15.98 -1.38 -9.35
CA GLU A 237 -17.00 -2.02 -8.52
C GLU A 237 -18.38 -1.97 -9.21
N GLU A 238 -18.83 -0.78 -9.63
CA GLU A 238 -20.10 -0.60 -10.35
C GLU A 238 -20.20 -1.49 -11.62
N ARG A 239 -19.10 -1.55 -12.38
CA ARG A 239 -19.02 -2.43 -13.56
C ARG A 239 -19.02 -3.92 -13.19
N GLY A 240 -18.38 -4.27 -12.07
CA GLY A 240 -18.34 -5.63 -11.53
C GLY A 240 -19.72 -6.07 -11.09
N GLU A 241 -20.44 -5.25 -10.34
CA GLU A 241 -21.82 -5.49 -9.88
C GLU A 241 -22.78 -5.67 -11.07
N ALA A 242 -22.77 -4.73 -12.03
CA ALA A 242 -23.62 -4.80 -13.21
C ALA A 242 -23.38 -6.08 -14.05
N LYS A 243 -22.10 -6.49 -14.20
CA LYS A 243 -21.77 -7.75 -14.87
C LYS A 243 -22.18 -8.97 -14.06
N GLY A 244 -22.03 -8.91 -12.73
CA GLY A 244 -22.45 -9.97 -11.82
C GLY A 244 -23.98 -10.17 -11.86
N GLU A 245 -24.73 -9.07 -11.79
CA GLU A 245 -26.19 -9.08 -11.89
C GLU A 245 -26.68 -9.63 -13.23
N ALA A 246 -26.10 -9.15 -14.35
CA ALA A 246 -26.46 -9.65 -15.68
C ALA A 246 -26.17 -11.15 -15.83
N ARG A 247 -25.03 -11.65 -15.35
CA ARG A 247 -24.68 -13.08 -15.36
C ARG A 247 -25.59 -13.88 -14.44
N GLY A 248 -25.90 -13.35 -13.24
CA GLY A 248 -26.83 -13.99 -12.30
C GLY A 248 -28.23 -14.14 -12.88
N LEU A 249 -28.75 -13.10 -13.54
CA LEU A 249 -30.05 -13.11 -14.18
C LEU A 249 -30.10 -14.10 -15.36
N GLU A 250 -29.04 -14.12 -16.18
CA GLU A 250 -28.97 -15.10 -17.32
C GLU A 250 -28.88 -16.53 -16.79
N ARG A 251 -28.06 -16.78 -15.77
CA ARG A 251 -27.95 -18.09 -15.15
C ARG A 251 -29.24 -18.53 -14.49
N GLY A 252 -29.91 -17.66 -13.73
CA GLY A 252 -31.20 -17.98 -13.11
C GLY A 252 -32.30 -18.28 -14.13
N ARG A 253 -32.32 -17.53 -15.27
CA ARG A 253 -33.25 -17.84 -16.38
C ARG A 253 -32.96 -19.20 -17.01
N LEU A 254 -31.70 -19.56 -17.18
CA LEU A 254 -31.30 -20.84 -17.75
C LEU A 254 -31.65 -21.98 -16.80
N GLU A 255 -31.31 -21.89 -15.53
CA GLU A 255 -31.62 -22.87 -14.49
C GLU A 255 -33.15 -23.07 -14.36
N GLY A 256 -33.93 -22.01 -14.32
CA GLY A 256 -35.40 -22.07 -14.26
C GLY A 256 -36.02 -22.74 -15.49
N LYS A 257 -35.47 -22.51 -16.69
CA LYS A 257 -35.91 -23.21 -17.89
C LYS A 257 -35.58 -24.72 -17.86
N ILE A 258 -34.37 -25.07 -17.36
CA ILE A 258 -33.97 -26.48 -17.21
C ILE A 258 -34.89 -27.20 -16.22
N GLU A 259 -35.20 -26.58 -15.09
CA GLU A 259 -36.11 -27.11 -14.09
C GLU A 259 -37.50 -27.32 -14.67
N ALA A 260 -38.05 -26.32 -15.37
CA ALA A 260 -39.35 -26.43 -16.04
C ALA A 260 -39.40 -27.56 -17.10
N ILE A 261 -38.30 -27.77 -17.86
CA ILE A 261 -38.20 -28.90 -18.79
C ILE A 261 -38.26 -30.23 -18.04
N LYS A 262 -37.49 -30.39 -16.96
CA LYS A 262 -37.46 -31.58 -16.12
C LYS A 262 -38.84 -31.91 -15.53
N ASP A 263 -39.54 -30.89 -15.06
CA ASP A 263 -40.89 -31.02 -14.49
C ASP A 263 -41.91 -31.53 -15.56
N LEU A 264 -41.88 -30.94 -16.76
CA LEU A 264 -42.74 -31.40 -17.86
C LEU A 264 -42.42 -32.83 -18.29
N MET A 265 -41.16 -33.20 -18.37
CA MET A 265 -40.71 -34.55 -18.65
C MET A 265 -41.16 -35.54 -17.56
N GLY A 266 -41.01 -35.19 -16.31
CA GLY A 266 -41.36 -36.02 -15.16
C GLY A 266 -42.89 -36.23 -15.02
N ASN A 267 -43.64 -35.12 -15.05
CA ASN A 267 -45.06 -35.11 -14.76
C ASN A 267 -45.92 -35.58 -15.93
N LEU A 268 -45.56 -35.20 -17.16
CA LEU A 268 -46.34 -35.47 -18.36
C LEU A 268 -45.77 -36.57 -19.24
N LYS A 269 -44.63 -37.16 -18.87
CA LYS A 269 -43.87 -38.16 -19.65
C LYS A 269 -43.56 -37.70 -21.08
N TRP A 270 -43.30 -36.42 -21.27
CA TRP A 270 -42.94 -35.83 -22.55
C TRP A 270 -41.46 -36.05 -22.89
N SER A 271 -41.16 -36.06 -24.19
CA SER A 271 -39.76 -36.02 -24.61
C SER A 271 -39.16 -34.65 -24.33
N PRO A 272 -37.83 -34.52 -24.17
CA PRO A 272 -37.15 -33.25 -23.96
C PRO A 272 -37.52 -32.21 -25.03
N GLU A 273 -37.56 -32.58 -26.29
CA GLU A 273 -37.88 -31.71 -27.42
C GLU A 273 -39.30 -31.17 -27.33
N LYS A 274 -40.25 -32.04 -26.93
CA LYS A 274 -41.67 -31.65 -26.75
C LYS A 274 -41.82 -30.67 -25.59
N ALA A 275 -41.09 -30.91 -24.49
CA ALA A 275 -41.11 -30.02 -23.33
C ALA A 275 -40.46 -28.65 -23.67
N MET A 276 -39.33 -28.63 -24.37
CA MET A 276 -38.68 -27.42 -24.82
C MET A 276 -39.54 -26.61 -25.80
N THR A 277 -40.23 -27.27 -26.74
CA THR A 277 -41.17 -26.61 -27.66
C THR A 277 -42.32 -25.94 -26.91
N ALA A 278 -42.89 -26.62 -25.91
CA ALA A 278 -43.98 -26.08 -25.10
C ALA A 278 -43.55 -24.85 -24.26
N LEU A 279 -42.28 -24.76 -23.88
CA LEU A 279 -41.70 -23.62 -23.18
C LEU A 279 -41.21 -22.52 -24.14
N GLY A 280 -41.49 -22.62 -25.45
CA GLY A 280 -41.15 -21.63 -26.46
C GLY A 280 -39.65 -21.53 -26.75
N ILE A 281 -38.86 -22.57 -26.47
CA ILE A 281 -37.45 -22.65 -26.79
C ILE A 281 -37.30 -22.96 -28.27
N ALA A 282 -36.47 -22.15 -28.96
CA ALA A 282 -36.26 -22.36 -30.40
C ALA A 282 -35.49 -23.68 -30.68
N PRO A 283 -35.80 -24.41 -31.75
CA PRO A 283 -35.12 -25.66 -32.09
C PRO A 283 -33.58 -25.53 -32.21
N SER A 284 -33.11 -24.36 -32.63
CA SER A 284 -31.66 -24.05 -32.69
C SER A 284 -30.95 -24.04 -31.34
N GLU A 285 -31.71 -23.92 -30.24
CA GLU A 285 -31.15 -23.89 -28.87
C GLU A 285 -31.28 -25.27 -28.17
N PHE A 286 -31.97 -26.24 -28.76
CA PHE A 286 -32.21 -27.55 -28.13
C PHE A 286 -30.93 -28.27 -27.71
N SER A 287 -29.89 -28.23 -28.53
CA SER A 287 -28.62 -28.89 -28.22
C SER A 287 -27.99 -28.32 -26.93
N ARG A 288 -28.15 -27.02 -26.69
CA ARG A 288 -27.63 -26.36 -25.47
C ARG A 288 -28.35 -26.88 -24.20
N TYR A 289 -29.65 -27.04 -24.25
CA TYR A 289 -30.41 -27.52 -23.09
C TYR A 289 -30.25 -29.02 -22.88
N LEU A 290 -30.16 -29.81 -23.96
CA LEU A 290 -29.98 -31.27 -23.88
C LEU A 290 -28.67 -31.67 -23.19
N THR A 291 -27.64 -30.87 -23.30
CA THR A 291 -26.34 -31.09 -22.58
C THR A 291 -26.41 -30.78 -21.09
N MET A 292 -27.49 -30.15 -20.61
CA MET A 292 -27.67 -29.72 -19.23
C MET A 292 -28.78 -30.48 -18.49
N LEU A 293 -29.56 -31.32 -19.19
CA LEU A 293 -30.61 -32.18 -18.64
C LEU A 293 -30.04 -33.48 -18.08
#